data_6089eacd93bec89f816975a16b2b4e91
#
_entry.id   6089eacd93bec89f816975a16b2b4e91
#
_cell.length_a   1.000
_cell.length_b   1.000
_cell.length_c   1.000
_cell.angle_alpha   90.00
_cell.angle_beta   90.00
_cell.angle_gamma   90.00
#
_symmetry.space_group_name_H-M   'P 1'
#
loop_
_entity.id
_entity.type
_entity.pdbx_description
1 polymer ?
#
loop_
_entity_poly.entity_id
_entity_poly.type
_entity_poly.pdbx_seq_one_letter_code
_entity_poly.pdbx_strand_id
1 'polypeptide(L)'
;SESKGFFTVGQRNVHWWLVTPDNEYIFSIGINHVDPAAIRFTYSGGIWDSKYGNNMEKWLPKVKQDLTGWGFNCLGWDQEVVIIHPEMHRHSRSFTYEEYQWLDMPYFHLLPVIESHQWEWETKLPDITGSAFKDWCDYVARDKCARLKEDPKLVGYFFTDCPAWIHSSEGNSWKAPIFDPEMENSESGRQEIFEKATIYYKTVVEAIRRYDHNHLICGDRYEANAPIIESVLKAAMPYVDIFSFQCFGTVDNIYQKLSRWGQYLKKPILLADSMINKEGFHGWPPEQDRTQDDVQYGEIMKALRRIPECMGFHLCGAYIKNNARRYGLLDPQDN
;
A
#
# COMPACT_ATOMS: atom_id res chain seq x y z
N SER A 1 4.57 22.58 -9.73
CA SER A 1 5.68 22.88 -8.83
C SER A 1 6.90 22.12 -9.31
N GLU A 2 8.02 22.80 -9.42
CA GLU A 2 9.28 22.12 -9.74
C GLU A 2 9.62 21.17 -8.60
N SER A 3 9.99 19.94 -8.94
CA SER A 3 10.50 18.95 -8.01
C SER A 3 11.81 19.50 -7.40
N LYS A 4 11.89 19.48 -6.09
CA LYS A 4 13.13 19.84 -5.36
C LYS A 4 14.11 18.66 -5.24
N GLY A 5 14.12 17.74 -6.21
CA GLY A 5 14.91 16.51 -6.18
C GLY A 5 14.19 15.33 -5.50
N PHE A 6 12.91 15.45 -5.22
CA PHE A 6 12.05 14.41 -4.63
C PHE A 6 10.76 14.26 -5.43
N PHE A 7 10.07 13.12 -5.25
CA PHE A 7 8.76 12.91 -5.85
C PHE A 7 7.73 13.92 -5.34
N THR A 8 6.90 14.41 -6.23
CA THR A 8 5.77 15.29 -5.94
C THR A 8 4.55 14.83 -6.71
N VAL A 9 3.42 15.51 -6.53
CA VAL A 9 2.22 15.32 -7.35
C VAL A 9 1.92 16.58 -8.15
N GLY A 10 1.42 16.40 -9.35
CA GLY A 10 1.11 17.52 -10.24
C GLY A 10 -0.06 17.22 -11.16
N GLN A 11 -0.69 18.28 -11.69
CA GLN A 11 -1.75 18.15 -12.68
C GLN A 11 -1.25 18.55 -14.07
N ARG A 12 -1.66 17.76 -15.08
CA ARG A 12 -1.51 18.10 -16.49
C ARG A 12 -2.80 17.70 -17.23
N ASN A 13 -3.42 18.63 -17.90
CA ASN A 13 -4.67 18.41 -18.64
C ASN A 13 -5.75 17.73 -17.77
N VAL A 14 -6.06 18.32 -16.62
CA VAL A 14 -7.01 17.86 -15.57
C VAL A 14 -6.63 16.56 -14.85
N HIS A 15 -5.70 15.78 -15.37
CA HIS A 15 -5.25 14.54 -14.74
C HIS A 15 -4.16 14.79 -13.70
N TRP A 16 -4.23 14.05 -12.60
CA TRP A 16 -3.17 13.96 -11.62
C TRP A 16 -2.12 12.93 -12.03
N TRP A 17 -0.88 13.23 -11.68
CA TRP A 17 0.29 12.43 -12.00
C TRP A 17 1.25 12.42 -10.82
N LEU A 18 2.02 11.34 -10.71
CA LEU A 18 3.24 11.35 -9.94
C LEU A 18 4.32 12.10 -10.74
N VAL A 19 5.03 13.00 -10.08
CA VAL A 19 6.11 13.78 -10.71
C VAL A 19 7.43 13.31 -10.11
N THR A 20 8.33 12.84 -10.96
CA THR A 20 9.65 12.33 -10.56
C THR A 20 10.57 13.45 -10.08
N PRO A 21 11.68 13.12 -9.41
CA PRO A 21 12.74 14.08 -9.08
C PRO A 21 13.26 14.89 -10.27
N ASP A 22 13.21 14.31 -11.47
CA ASP A 22 13.63 14.94 -12.73
C ASP A 22 12.51 15.69 -13.47
N ASN A 23 11.36 15.91 -12.77
CA ASN A 23 10.18 16.61 -13.29
C ASN A 23 9.44 15.89 -14.42
N GLU A 24 9.56 14.58 -14.53
CA GLU A 24 8.77 13.77 -15.46
C GLU A 24 7.42 13.41 -14.85
N TYR A 25 6.34 13.51 -15.65
CA TYR A 25 4.99 13.12 -15.25
C TYR A 25 4.79 11.65 -15.59
N ILE A 26 4.59 10.83 -14.57
CA ILE A 26 4.43 9.38 -14.72
C ILE A 26 3.13 8.89 -14.06
N PHE A 27 2.57 7.80 -14.61
CA PHE A 27 1.58 6.98 -13.93
C PHE A 27 2.33 5.94 -13.09
N SER A 28 2.03 5.86 -11.80
CA SER A 28 2.71 4.93 -10.89
C SER A 28 2.26 3.50 -11.20
N ILE A 29 3.16 2.67 -11.68
CA ILE A 29 2.91 1.25 -11.98
C ILE A 29 3.77 0.43 -11.04
N GLY A 30 3.14 -0.05 -9.97
CA GLY A 30 3.85 -0.74 -8.90
C GLY A 30 3.39 -2.17 -8.69
N ILE A 31 4.15 -2.88 -7.89
CA ILE A 31 3.83 -4.23 -7.41
C ILE A 31 4.02 -4.27 -5.90
N ASN A 32 3.11 -4.96 -5.22
CA ASN A 32 3.20 -5.27 -3.80
C ASN A 32 3.80 -6.67 -3.59
N HIS A 33 4.21 -6.97 -2.35
CA HIS A 33 4.65 -8.30 -1.93
C HIS A 33 5.86 -8.86 -2.71
N VAL A 34 6.87 -8.04 -2.83
CA VAL A 34 8.17 -8.43 -3.36
C VAL A 34 9.06 -8.86 -2.19
N ASP A 35 9.10 -10.14 -1.91
CA ASP A 35 9.92 -10.69 -0.83
C ASP A 35 10.46 -12.09 -1.19
N PRO A 36 11.62 -12.50 -0.63
CA PRO A 36 12.23 -13.77 -0.92
C PRO A 36 11.72 -14.93 -0.05
N ALA A 37 10.66 -14.75 0.74
CA ALA A 37 10.23 -15.75 1.72
C ALA A 37 9.99 -17.12 1.08
N ALA A 38 9.39 -17.17 -0.12
CA ALA A 38 9.11 -18.42 -0.82
C ALA A 38 10.35 -19.27 -1.09
N ILE A 39 11.50 -18.65 -1.34
CA ILE A 39 12.74 -19.34 -1.70
C ILE A 39 13.77 -19.44 -0.55
N ARG A 40 13.50 -18.74 0.57
CA ARG A 40 14.34 -18.79 1.78
C ARG A 40 14.15 -20.05 2.61
N PHE A 41 12.98 -20.68 2.53
CA PHE A 41 12.67 -21.83 3.38
C PHE A 41 13.30 -23.12 2.89
N THR A 42 13.65 -24.02 3.81
CA THR A 42 14.33 -25.30 3.49
C THR A 42 13.52 -26.19 2.55
N TYR A 43 12.19 -26.14 2.59
CA TYR A 43 11.34 -26.92 1.68
C TYR A 43 11.38 -26.43 0.22
N SER A 44 11.95 -25.27 -0.06
CA SER A 44 12.14 -24.76 -1.42
C SER A 44 13.33 -25.37 -2.17
N GLY A 45 14.02 -26.35 -1.58
CA GLY A 45 15.15 -27.04 -2.23
C GLY A 45 16.45 -26.26 -2.26
N GLY A 46 16.63 -25.29 -1.35
CA GLY A 46 17.87 -24.53 -1.22
C GLY A 46 18.11 -23.49 -2.33
N ILE A 47 17.04 -23.02 -2.97
CA ILE A 47 17.13 -22.02 -4.06
C ILE A 47 17.85 -20.75 -3.59
N TRP A 48 17.52 -20.26 -2.39
CA TRP A 48 18.12 -19.06 -1.83
C TRP A 48 19.64 -19.15 -1.70
N ASP A 49 20.12 -20.27 -1.20
CA ASP A 49 21.57 -20.51 -1.08
C ASP A 49 22.24 -20.71 -2.45
N SER A 50 21.66 -21.54 -3.32
CA SER A 50 22.28 -21.91 -4.59
C SER A 50 22.27 -20.78 -5.61
N LYS A 51 21.19 -20.02 -5.72
CA LYS A 51 21.05 -18.91 -6.70
C LYS A 51 21.68 -17.60 -6.20
N TYR A 52 21.49 -17.29 -4.90
CA TYR A 52 21.79 -15.96 -4.37
C TYR A 52 22.81 -15.97 -3.23
N GLY A 53 23.34 -17.14 -2.84
CA GLY A 53 24.31 -17.26 -1.76
C GLY A 53 23.77 -16.70 -0.44
N ASN A 54 22.47 -16.88 -0.18
CA ASN A 54 21.78 -16.39 1.02
C ASN A 54 21.92 -14.86 1.21
N ASN A 55 21.83 -14.09 0.13
CA ASN A 55 22.18 -12.67 0.15
C ASN A 55 21.17 -11.79 -0.63
N MET A 56 20.55 -10.85 0.07
CA MET A 56 19.63 -9.86 -0.50
C MET A 56 20.31 -8.94 -1.54
N GLU A 57 21.55 -8.58 -1.32
CA GLU A 57 22.33 -7.74 -2.24
C GLU A 57 22.51 -8.40 -3.63
N LYS A 58 22.49 -9.72 -3.70
CA LYS A 58 22.51 -10.46 -4.97
C LYS A 58 21.13 -10.65 -5.58
N TRP A 59 20.11 -10.77 -4.75
CA TRP A 59 18.75 -11.00 -5.21
C TRP A 59 18.07 -9.74 -5.76
N LEU A 60 18.21 -8.60 -5.09
CA LEU A 60 17.51 -7.37 -5.42
C LEU A 60 17.85 -6.78 -6.80
N PRO A 61 19.10 -6.86 -7.32
CA PRO A 61 19.38 -6.46 -8.70
C PRO A 61 18.61 -7.27 -9.75
N LYS A 62 18.40 -8.58 -9.49
CA LYS A 62 17.55 -9.41 -10.37
C LYS A 62 16.08 -8.94 -10.29
N VAL A 63 15.57 -8.68 -9.10
CA VAL A 63 14.22 -8.14 -8.91
C VAL A 63 14.04 -6.86 -9.71
N LYS A 64 14.98 -5.92 -9.61
CA LYS A 64 14.95 -4.69 -10.41
C LYS A 64 14.90 -4.98 -11.91
N GLN A 65 15.76 -5.87 -12.38
CA GLN A 65 15.79 -6.23 -13.80
C GLN A 65 14.45 -6.79 -14.29
N ASP A 66 13.85 -7.70 -13.52
CA ASP A 66 12.56 -8.29 -13.85
C ASP A 66 11.45 -7.23 -13.84
N LEU A 67 11.32 -6.48 -12.75
CA LEU A 67 10.25 -5.49 -12.59
C LEU A 67 10.31 -4.42 -13.68
N THR A 68 11.49 -3.87 -13.95
CA THR A 68 11.66 -2.87 -15.00
C THR A 68 11.43 -3.46 -16.40
N GLY A 69 11.88 -4.69 -16.64
CA GLY A 69 11.63 -5.43 -17.87
C GLY A 69 10.15 -5.72 -18.13
N TRP A 70 9.36 -5.88 -17.06
CA TRP A 70 7.90 -6.07 -17.15
C TRP A 70 7.09 -4.76 -17.13
N GLY A 71 7.77 -3.61 -17.06
CA GLY A 71 7.13 -2.30 -17.13
C GLY A 71 6.70 -1.70 -15.78
N PHE A 72 7.07 -2.30 -14.67
CA PHE A 72 6.89 -1.67 -13.35
C PHE A 72 7.92 -0.54 -13.16
N ASN A 73 7.48 0.56 -12.57
CA ASN A 73 8.32 1.73 -12.32
C ASN A 73 8.51 2.04 -10.83
N CYS A 74 7.90 1.26 -9.94
CA CYS A 74 8.10 1.38 -8.50
C CYS A 74 7.77 0.09 -7.76
N LEU A 75 8.32 -0.02 -6.55
CA LEU A 75 7.87 -0.97 -5.53
C LEU A 75 6.72 -0.32 -4.76
N GLY A 76 5.60 -1.02 -4.64
CA GLY A 76 4.44 -0.59 -3.86
C GLY A 76 4.60 -0.89 -2.38
N TRP A 77 3.49 -1.11 -1.70
CA TRP A 77 3.45 -1.54 -0.31
C TRP A 77 4.09 -2.92 -0.16
N ASP A 78 5.13 -3.02 0.64
CA ASP A 78 5.88 -4.25 0.80
C ASP A 78 6.26 -4.52 2.25
N GLN A 79 6.06 -5.76 2.66
CA GLN A 79 6.57 -6.34 3.91
C GLN A 79 6.98 -7.77 3.65
N GLU A 80 8.11 -8.16 4.21
CA GLU A 80 8.55 -9.55 4.20
C GLU A 80 7.52 -10.43 4.90
N VAL A 81 7.20 -11.58 4.31
CA VAL A 81 6.25 -12.53 4.85
C VAL A 81 6.97 -13.58 5.67
N VAL A 82 6.48 -13.82 6.87
CA VAL A 82 6.86 -14.98 7.69
C VAL A 82 5.78 -16.05 7.53
N ILE A 83 6.14 -17.19 6.99
CA ILE A 83 5.23 -18.33 6.85
C ILE A 83 5.31 -19.16 8.13
N ILE A 84 4.20 -19.23 8.85
CA ILE A 84 4.08 -19.98 10.10
C ILE A 84 3.54 -21.38 9.85
N HIS A 85 2.65 -21.49 8.88
CA HIS A 85 2.02 -22.75 8.44
C HIS A 85 1.76 -22.63 6.93
N PRO A 86 1.66 -23.71 6.15
CA PRO A 86 1.39 -23.62 4.71
C PRO A 86 0.23 -22.70 4.31
N GLU A 87 -0.76 -22.56 5.19
CA GLU A 87 -1.95 -21.72 4.95
C GLU A 87 -1.95 -20.40 5.77
N MET A 88 -0.92 -20.17 6.59
CA MET A 88 -0.83 -19.01 7.46
C MET A 88 0.48 -18.26 7.24
N HIS A 89 0.36 -16.96 7.00
CA HIS A 89 1.50 -16.07 6.95
C HIS A 89 1.25 -14.82 7.80
N ARG A 90 2.33 -14.19 8.22
CA ARG A 90 2.31 -12.88 8.88
C ARG A 90 3.25 -11.95 8.15
N HIS A 91 2.84 -10.70 8.04
CA HIS A 91 3.74 -9.65 7.61
C HIS A 91 4.74 -9.36 8.72
N SER A 92 5.99 -9.15 8.37
CA SER A 92 7.05 -8.84 9.33
C SER A 92 7.58 -7.42 9.15
N ARG A 93 8.60 -7.24 8.36
CA ARG A 93 9.28 -5.96 8.18
C ARG A 93 9.24 -5.47 6.75
N SER A 94 9.31 -4.16 6.57
CA SER A 94 9.64 -3.54 5.29
C SER A 94 11.13 -3.73 4.98
N PHE A 95 11.55 -3.43 3.76
CA PHE A 95 12.96 -3.39 3.40
C PHE A 95 13.73 -2.40 4.28
N THR A 96 15.00 -2.70 4.52
CA THR A 96 15.94 -1.78 5.15
C THR A 96 16.37 -0.69 4.14
N TYR A 97 17.02 0.35 4.65
CA TYR A 97 17.62 1.37 3.79
C TYR A 97 18.59 0.77 2.78
N GLU A 98 19.45 -0.14 3.19
CA GLU A 98 20.43 -0.83 2.34
C GLU A 98 19.75 -1.66 1.26
N GLU A 99 18.67 -2.38 1.63
CA GLU A 99 17.90 -3.18 0.69
C GLU A 99 17.24 -2.32 -0.39
N TYR A 100 16.71 -1.15 -0.04
CA TYR A 100 16.22 -0.18 -1.04
C TYR A 100 17.35 0.33 -1.94
N GLN A 101 18.56 0.55 -1.41
CA GLN A 101 19.71 0.95 -2.22
C GLN A 101 20.13 -0.15 -3.21
N TRP A 102 20.10 -1.41 -2.79
CA TRP A 102 20.40 -2.56 -3.67
C TRP A 102 19.31 -2.79 -4.71
N LEU A 103 18.04 -2.55 -4.37
CA LEU A 103 16.94 -2.59 -5.32
C LEU A 103 17.06 -1.50 -6.39
N ASP A 104 17.49 -0.33 -5.99
CA ASP A 104 17.78 0.82 -6.87
C ASP A 104 16.63 1.22 -7.80
N MET A 105 15.39 1.24 -7.30
CA MET A 105 14.22 1.75 -8.04
C MET A 105 13.30 2.54 -7.10
N PRO A 106 12.40 3.39 -7.62
CA PRO A 106 11.41 4.09 -6.80
C PRO A 106 10.60 3.14 -5.93
N TYR A 107 10.28 3.58 -4.71
CA TYR A 107 9.52 2.77 -3.76
C TYR A 107 8.64 3.60 -2.84
N PHE A 108 7.59 2.97 -2.34
CA PHE A 108 6.77 3.45 -1.23
C PHE A 108 7.16 2.70 0.03
N HIS A 109 7.07 3.36 1.18
CA HIS A 109 7.46 2.75 2.45
C HIS A 109 6.30 2.71 3.44
N LEU A 110 6.06 1.55 4.03
CA LEU A 110 5.06 1.38 5.08
C LEU A 110 5.68 1.67 6.44
N LEU A 111 5.09 2.62 7.16
CA LEU A 111 5.43 2.91 8.54
C LEU A 111 4.54 2.08 9.48
N PRO A 112 5.13 1.32 10.42
CA PRO A 112 4.34 0.48 11.33
C PRO A 112 3.77 1.28 12.50
N VAL A 113 3.02 2.34 12.20
CA VAL A 113 2.34 3.15 13.23
C VAL A 113 1.22 2.38 13.92
N ILE A 114 0.54 1.51 13.16
CA ILE A 114 -0.29 0.43 13.66
C ILE A 114 0.18 -0.83 12.93
N GLU A 115 0.76 -1.78 13.64
CA GLU A 115 1.27 -2.99 13.03
C GLU A 115 0.15 -3.82 12.40
N SER A 116 0.36 -4.27 11.16
CA SER A 116 -0.65 -5.03 10.41
C SER A 116 -1.11 -6.28 11.13
N HIS A 117 -0.18 -7.02 11.78
CA HIS A 117 -0.54 -8.23 12.51
C HIS A 117 -1.37 -7.92 13.76
N GLN A 118 -1.13 -6.81 14.48
CA GLN A 118 -1.98 -6.39 15.58
C GLN A 118 -3.37 -6.06 15.09
N TRP A 119 -3.47 -5.35 13.99
CA TRP A 119 -4.73 -5.04 13.36
C TRP A 119 -5.49 -6.29 12.88
N GLU A 120 -4.78 -7.24 12.31
CA GLU A 120 -5.37 -8.44 11.71
C GLU A 120 -5.74 -9.52 12.73
N TRP A 121 -4.99 -9.64 13.82
CA TRP A 121 -5.12 -10.75 14.78
C TRP A 121 -5.51 -10.33 16.19
N GLU A 122 -5.32 -9.06 16.54
CA GLU A 122 -5.72 -8.49 17.80
C GLU A 122 -6.95 -7.60 17.61
N THR A 123 -7.94 -7.80 18.46
CA THR A 123 -9.18 -7.03 18.41
C THR A 123 -9.07 -5.67 19.10
N LYS A 124 -7.89 -5.31 19.63
CA LYS A 124 -7.62 -4.04 20.28
C LYS A 124 -6.76 -3.16 19.41
N LEU A 125 -7.31 -2.03 19.01
CA LEU A 125 -6.55 -0.93 18.49
C LEU A 125 -5.87 -0.16 19.62
N PRO A 126 -4.70 0.46 19.37
CA PRO A 126 -4.14 1.40 20.33
C PRO A 126 -5.10 2.57 20.53
N ASP A 127 -5.06 3.19 21.71
CA ASP A 127 -5.70 4.48 21.91
C ASP A 127 -4.97 5.53 21.07
N ILE A 128 -5.50 5.80 19.88
CA ILE A 128 -4.93 6.74 18.91
C ILE A 128 -4.92 8.18 19.40
N THR A 129 -5.62 8.49 20.47
CA THR A 129 -5.67 9.82 21.09
C THR A 129 -4.73 9.96 22.31
N GLY A 130 -4.19 8.84 22.78
CA GLY A 130 -3.35 8.77 23.96
C GLY A 130 -1.90 9.18 23.72
N SER A 131 -1.21 9.52 24.80
CA SER A 131 0.22 9.92 24.76
C SER A 131 1.12 8.77 24.29
N ALA A 132 0.80 7.53 24.67
CA ALA A 132 1.56 6.36 24.26
C ALA A 132 1.57 6.18 22.74
N PHE A 133 0.46 6.43 22.06
CA PHE A 133 0.40 6.40 20.59
C PHE A 133 1.25 7.53 19.99
N LYS A 134 1.19 8.72 20.55
CA LYS A 134 2.02 9.84 20.13
C LYS A 134 3.53 9.54 20.25
N ASP A 135 3.95 8.96 21.37
CA ASP A 135 5.33 8.57 21.61
C ASP A 135 5.78 7.47 20.64
N TRP A 136 4.88 6.50 20.36
CA TRP A 136 5.14 5.45 19.37
C TRP A 136 5.30 6.01 17.94
N CYS A 137 4.44 6.92 17.52
CA CYS A 137 4.56 7.58 16.22
C CYS A 137 5.88 8.34 16.08
N ASP A 138 6.30 9.03 17.14
CA ASP A 138 7.60 9.73 17.16
C ASP A 138 8.77 8.74 17.05
N TYR A 139 8.72 7.64 17.78
CA TYR A 139 9.74 6.59 17.71
C TYR A 139 9.84 6.00 16.29
N VAL A 140 8.71 5.61 15.69
CA VAL A 140 8.67 5.06 14.33
C VAL A 140 9.21 6.05 13.30
N ALA A 141 8.77 7.30 13.38
CA ALA A 141 9.24 8.33 12.45
C ALA A 141 10.74 8.63 12.61
N ARG A 142 11.23 8.70 13.82
CA ARG A 142 12.67 8.87 14.11
C ARG A 142 13.50 7.71 13.57
N ASP A 143 13.04 6.47 13.79
CA ASP A 143 13.77 5.28 13.35
C ASP A 143 13.76 5.12 11.82
N LYS A 144 12.63 5.40 11.16
CA LYS A 144 12.47 5.17 9.72
C LYS A 144 12.67 6.43 8.88
N CYS A 145 11.94 7.50 9.17
CA CYS A 145 11.92 8.67 8.31
C CYS A 145 13.24 9.44 8.34
N ALA A 146 13.90 9.57 9.51
CA ALA A 146 15.18 10.26 9.60
C ALA A 146 16.26 9.62 8.71
N ARG A 147 16.22 8.30 8.53
CA ARG A 147 17.17 7.57 7.68
C ARG A 147 16.85 7.72 6.19
N LEU A 148 15.57 7.81 5.83
CA LEU A 148 15.11 7.83 4.44
C LEU A 148 14.97 9.25 3.87
N LYS A 149 15.02 10.29 4.69
CA LYS A 149 14.66 11.67 4.34
C LYS A 149 15.38 12.26 3.14
N GLU A 150 16.56 11.78 2.83
CA GLU A 150 17.38 12.27 1.71
C GLU A 150 17.36 11.30 0.50
N ASP A 151 16.59 10.21 0.56
CA ASP A 151 16.55 9.25 -0.54
C ASP A 151 15.60 9.72 -1.65
N PRO A 152 16.13 10.13 -2.83
CA PRO A 152 15.29 10.64 -3.91
C PRO A 152 14.41 9.55 -4.57
N LYS A 153 14.61 8.27 -4.24
CA LYS A 153 13.82 7.15 -4.75
C LYS A 153 12.61 6.83 -3.89
N LEU A 154 12.59 7.29 -2.63
CA LEU A 154 11.37 7.19 -1.83
C LEU A 154 10.29 8.11 -2.40
N VAL A 155 9.14 7.53 -2.72
CA VAL A 155 7.99 8.30 -3.18
C VAL A 155 7.23 8.88 -1.99
N GLY A 156 6.90 8.05 -1.02
CA GLY A 156 6.14 8.47 0.14
C GLY A 156 5.86 7.35 1.14
N TYR A 157 5.15 7.71 2.20
CA TYR A 157 4.85 6.84 3.33
C TYR A 157 3.39 6.42 3.36
N PHE A 158 3.15 5.10 3.47
CA PHE A 158 1.88 4.53 3.91
C PHE A 158 1.86 4.37 5.44
N PHE A 159 0.67 4.39 6.02
CA PHE A 159 0.46 4.20 7.45
C PHE A 159 -0.10 2.82 7.76
N THR A 160 -1.42 2.65 7.62
CA THR A 160 -2.14 1.46 8.05
C THR A 160 -2.84 0.81 6.87
N ASP A 161 -2.80 -0.50 6.82
CA ASP A 161 -3.49 -1.29 5.83
C ASP A 161 -4.95 -1.52 6.23
N CYS A 162 -5.88 -1.12 5.35
CA CYS A 162 -7.31 -1.34 5.46
C CYS A 162 -7.90 -1.07 6.84
N PRO A 163 -7.73 0.15 7.42
CA PRO A 163 -8.22 0.43 8.76
C PRO A 163 -9.74 0.33 8.82
N ALA A 164 -10.23 -0.43 9.78
CA ALA A 164 -11.67 -0.60 10.04
C ALA A 164 -12.18 0.50 10.95
N TRP A 165 -12.44 1.67 10.39
CA TRP A 165 -12.87 2.82 11.16
C TRP A 165 -14.24 2.61 11.82
N ILE A 166 -15.25 2.14 11.08
CA ILE A 166 -16.60 1.89 11.60
C ILE A 166 -17.21 0.56 11.13
N HIS A 167 -16.56 -0.16 10.23
CA HIS A 167 -17.20 -1.33 9.64
C HIS A 167 -16.58 -2.62 10.11
N SER A 168 -17.43 -3.63 10.28
CA SER A 168 -17.05 -5.02 10.15
C SER A 168 -17.62 -5.51 8.82
N SER A 169 -16.82 -5.70 7.81
CA SER A 169 -17.26 -6.41 6.60
C SER A 169 -17.24 -7.91 6.86
N GLU A 170 -18.06 -8.67 6.14
CA GLU A 170 -18.05 -10.14 6.23
C GLU A 170 -16.66 -10.73 5.99
N GLY A 171 -15.83 -10.08 5.15
CA GLY A 171 -14.45 -10.45 4.88
C GLY A 171 -13.44 -9.96 5.94
N ASN A 172 -13.84 -9.07 6.84
CA ASN A 172 -12.97 -8.44 7.86
C ASN A 172 -13.50 -8.65 9.29
N SER A 173 -14.17 -9.75 9.54
CA SER A 173 -14.73 -10.09 10.87
C SER A 173 -13.68 -10.17 11.99
N TRP A 174 -12.43 -10.27 11.64
CA TRP A 174 -11.27 -10.29 12.53
C TRP A 174 -10.71 -8.89 12.87
N LYS A 175 -11.19 -7.82 12.21
CA LYS A 175 -10.80 -6.44 12.51
C LYS A 175 -11.91 -5.76 13.33
N ALA A 176 -11.61 -5.38 14.57
CA ALA A 176 -12.52 -4.58 15.36
C ALA A 176 -12.61 -3.15 14.80
N PRO A 177 -13.81 -2.59 14.62
CA PRO A 177 -13.95 -1.19 14.24
C PRO A 177 -13.50 -0.26 15.38
N ILE A 178 -12.94 0.89 15.00
CA ILE A 178 -12.52 1.94 15.95
C ILE A 178 -13.76 2.61 16.57
N PHE A 179 -14.79 2.79 15.75
CA PHE A 179 -16.04 3.45 16.15
C PHE A 179 -17.25 2.54 15.96
N ASP A 180 -18.26 2.77 16.76
CA ASP A 180 -19.57 2.16 16.56
C ASP A 180 -20.16 2.66 15.22
N PRO A 181 -20.61 1.76 14.33
CA PRO A 181 -21.25 2.17 13.06
C PRO A 181 -22.45 3.11 13.22
N GLU A 182 -23.20 2.99 14.33
CA GLU A 182 -24.35 3.87 14.61
C GLU A 182 -23.96 5.35 14.80
N MET A 183 -22.71 5.65 15.13
CA MET A 183 -22.24 7.03 15.25
C MET A 183 -22.37 7.83 13.96
N GLU A 184 -22.29 7.18 12.79
CA GLU A 184 -22.44 7.85 11.50
C GLU A 184 -23.86 8.38 11.25
N ASN A 185 -24.86 7.86 11.96
CA ASN A 185 -26.27 8.22 11.81
C ASN A 185 -26.63 9.58 12.45
N SER A 186 -25.75 10.13 13.30
CA SER A 186 -25.97 11.42 13.96
C SER A 186 -24.90 12.45 13.60
N GLU A 187 -25.26 13.73 13.65
CA GLU A 187 -24.30 14.82 13.42
C GLU A 187 -23.21 14.82 14.52
N SER A 188 -23.58 14.64 15.78
CA SER A 188 -22.64 14.57 16.90
C SER A 188 -21.67 13.38 16.78
N GLY A 189 -22.17 12.21 16.33
CA GLY A 189 -21.33 11.03 16.11
C GLY A 189 -20.34 11.25 14.96
N ARG A 190 -20.79 11.83 13.83
CA ARG A 190 -19.89 12.18 12.72
C ARG A 190 -18.85 13.21 13.13
N GLN A 191 -19.19 14.15 13.98
CA GLN A 191 -18.26 15.15 14.49
C GLN A 191 -17.21 14.50 15.41
N GLU A 192 -17.62 13.59 16.29
CA GLU A 192 -16.68 12.86 17.16
C GLU A 192 -15.69 12.00 16.34
N ILE A 193 -16.19 11.30 15.31
CA ILE A 193 -15.33 10.55 14.37
C ILE A 193 -14.32 11.47 13.72
N PHE A 194 -14.77 12.62 13.21
CA PHE A 194 -13.90 13.62 12.55
C PHE A 194 -12.81 14.12 13.49
N GLU A 195 -13.15 14.45 14.74
CA GLU A 195 -12.19 14.97 15.72
C GLU A 195 -11.12 13.93 16.07
N LYS A 196 -11.53 12.68 16.37
CA LYS A 196 -10.58 11.60 16.69
C LYS A 196 -9.71 11.21 15.49
N ALA A 197 -10.29 11.12 14.31
CA ALA A 197 -9.53 10.87 13.08
C ALA A 197 -8.55 12.02 12.79
N THR A 198 -8.94 13.27 13.05
CA THR A 198 -8.04 14.43 12.93
C THR A 198 -6.83 14.29 13.87
N ILE A 199 -7.05 13.89 15.11
CA ILE A 199 -5.96 13.64 16.06
C ILE A 199 -5.00 12.57 15.53
N TYR A 200 -5.55 11.46 15.00
CA TYR A 200 -4.74 10.39 14.41
C TYR A 200 -3.85 10.89 13.26
N TYR A 201 -4.43 11.49 12.21
CA TYR A 201 -3.65 11.95 11.06
C TYR A 201 -2.65 13.03 11.44
N LYS A 202 -3.07 13.99 12.29
CA LYS A 202 -2.18 15.03 12.79
C LYS A 202 -1.00 14.43 13.54
N THR A 203 -1.23 13.50 14.45
CA THR A 203 -0.18 12.88 15.27
C THR A 203 0.85 12.17 14.39
N VAL A 204 0.40 11.36 13.43
CA VAL A 204 1.30 10.62 12.54
C VAL A 204 2.10 11.58 11.65
N VAL A 205 1.41 12.52 11.00
CA VAL A 205 2.06 13.43 10.04
C VAL A 205 3.01 14.39 10.74
N GLU A 206 2.66 14.93 11.89
CA GLU A 206 3.58 15.78 12.67
C GLU A 206 4.81 14.99 13.12
N ALA A 207 4.66 13.71 13.48
CA ALA A 207 5.80 12.85 13.80
C ALA A 207 6.73 12.68 12.59
N ILE A 208 6.18 12.37 11.41
CA ILE A 208 6.96 12.26 10.18
C ILE A 208 7.67 13.59 9.88
N ARG A 209 6.95 14.69 9.91
CA ARG A 209 7.48 16.03 9.54
C ARG A 209 8.54 16.57 10.50
N ARG A 210 8.67 16.02 11.70
CA ARG A 210 9.83 16.33 12.57
C ARG A 210 11.15 15.80 12.00
N TYR A 211 11.11 14.77 11.17
CA TYR A 211 12.30 14.06 10.67
C TYR A 211 12.45 14.12 9.16
N ASP A 212 11.35 14.23 8.42
CA ASP A 212 11.32 14.24 6.96
C ASP A 212 10.33 15.27 6.43
N HIS A 213 10.84 16.27 5.74
CA HIS A 213 10.04 17.34 5.09
C HIS A 213 9.87 17.12 3.59
N ASN A 214 10.51 16.11 3.02
CA ASN A 214 10.70 15.97 1.59
C ASN A 214 9.66 15.07 0.92
N HIS A 215 9.28 13.96 1.58
CA HIS A 215 8.53 12.89 0.94
C HIS A 215 7.01 13.03 1.11
N LEU A 216 6.29 12.43 0.19
CA LEU A 216 4.82 12.47 0.15
C LEU A 216 4.21 11.63 1.29
N ILE A 217 3.04 12.05 1.72
CA ILE A 217 2.21 11.31 2.67
C ILE A 217 1.11 10.60 1.89
N CYS A 218 1.17 9.28 1.86
CA CYS A 218 0.17 8.42 1.21
C CYS A 218 -0.94 7.96 2.17
N GLY A 219 -0.74 8.19 3.47
CA GLY A 219 -1.73 7.89 4.49
C GLY A 219 -2.10 6.42 4.62
N ASP A 220 -3.33 6.17 5.04
CA ASP A 220 -3.90 4.83 5.10
C ASP A 220 -4.24 4.30 3.71
N ARG A 221 -4.25 2.98 3.57
CA ARG A 221 -4.78 2.30 2.40
C ARG A 221 -6.21 1.85 2.70
N TYR A 222 -7.19 2.61 2.23
CA TYR A 222 -8.61 2.37 2.50
C TYR A 222 -9.15 1.18 1.71
N GLU A 223 -10.00 0.36 2.36
CA GLU A 223 -10.70 -0.75 1.70
C GLU A 223 -11.96 -0.24 0.98
N ALA A 224 -11.86 -0.04 -0.34
CA ALA A 224 -12.97 0.50 -1.12
C ALA A 224 -14.13 -0.48 -1.35
N ASN A 225 -13.94 -1.78 -1.08
CA ASN A 225 -15.02 -2.77 -1.12
C ASN A 225 -15.91 -2.74 0.14
N ALA A 226 -15.44 -2.07 1.20
CA ALA A 226 -16.18 -1.84 2.42
C ALA A 226 -16.67 -0.39 2.54
N PRO A 227 -17.58 -0.08 3.46
CA PRO A 227 -18.00 1.30 3.71
C PRO A 227 -16.83 2.15 4.21
N ILE A 228 -16.56 3.24 3.50
CA ILE A 228 -15.60 4.27 3.93
C ILE A 228 -16.38 5.50 4.37
N ILE A 229 -16.08 6.02 5.57
CA ILE A 229 -16.77 7.18 6.11
C ILE A 229 -16.14 8.50 5.67
N GLU A 230 -16.99 9.40 5.20
CA GLU A 230 -16.56 10.71 4.73
C GLU A 230 -15.87 11.54 5.83
N SER A 231 -16.31 11.42 7.08
CA SER A 231 -15.71 12.14 8.21
C SER A 231 -14.23 11.82 8.39
N VAL A 232 -13.83 10.55 8.18
CA VAL A 232 -12.43 10.13 8.24
C VAL A 232 -11.65 10.72 7.06
N LEU A 233 -12.18 10.64 5.85
CA LEU A 233 -11.53 11.22 4.67
C LEU A 233 -11.36 12.73 4.80
N LYS A 234 -12.39 13.43 5.31
CA LYS A 234 -12.31 14.87 5.59
C LYS A 234 -11.22 15.20 6.60
N ALA A 235 -11.10 14.40 7.66
CA ALA A 235 -10.05 14.57 8.66
C ALA A 235 -8.64 14.36 8.07
N ALA A 236 -8.49 13.45 7.12
CA ALA A 236 -7.24 13.15 6.44
C ALA A 236 -6.82 14.23 5.43
N MET A 237 -7.78 14.93 4.81
CA MET A 237 -7.53 15.86 3.69
C MET A 237 -6.41 16.88 3.91
N PRO A 238 -6.25 17.51 5.08
CA PRO A 238 -5.18 18.48 5.31
C PRO A 238 -3.78 17.86 5.43
N TYR A 239 -3.71 16.55 5.66
CA TYR A 239 -2.48 15.85 6.05
C TYR A 239 -1.95 14.90 4.97
N VAL A 240 -2.81 14.41 4.09
CA VAL A 240 -2.49 13.38 3.10
C VAL A 240 -2.34 13.99 1.72
N ASP A 241 -1.25 13.65 1.04
CA ASP A 241 -0.96 14.12 -0.32
C ASP A 241 -1.61 13.22 -1.38
N ILE A 242 -1.59 11.91 -1.18
CA ILE A 242 -2.14 10.89 -2.08
C ILE A 242 -3.09 9.99 -1.28
N PHE A 243 -4.36 9.90 -1.70
CA PHE A 243 -5.30 8.98 -1.07
C PHE A 243 -5.18 7.60 -1.69
N SER A 244 -4.88 6.60 -0.87
CA SER A 244 -4.60 5.24 -1.32
C SER A 244 -5.76 4.31 -1.02
N PHE A 245 -6.12 3.48 -2.01
CA PHE A 245 -7.23 2.54 -1.90
C PHE A 245 -6.77 1.12 -2.24
N GLN A 246 -7.37 0.17 -1.55
CA GLN A 246 -7.47 -1.22 -1.98
C GLN A 246 -8.85 -1.41 -2.60
N CYS A 247 -8.93 -2.06 -3.76
CA CYS A 247 -10.21 -2.35 -4.39
C CYS A 247 -10.09 -3.59 -5.27
N PHE A 248 -10.91 -4.59 -5.00
CA PHE A 248 -10.97 -5.83 -5.75
C PHE A 248 -12.31 -5.99 -6.46
N GLY A 249 -12.36 -6.85 -7.45
CA GLY A 249 -13.56 -7.19 -8.18
C GLY A 249 -13.43 -6.95 -9.69
N THR A 250 -14.56 -6.75 -10.36
CA THR A 250 -14.59 -6.47 -11.80
C THR A 250 -13.99 -5.11 -12.13
N VAL A 251 -13.55 -4.93 -13.37
CA VAL A 251 -13.04 -3.64 -13.86
C VAL A 251 -14.07 -2.52 -13.64
N ASP A 252 -15.34 -2.80 -13.88
CA ASP A 252 -16.42 -1.82 -13.69
C ASP A 252 -16.59 -1.43 -12.22
N ASN A 253 -16.57 -2.41 -11.30
CA ASN A 253 -16.63 -2.15 -9.86
C ASN A 253 -15.47 -1.27 -9.39
N ILE A 254 -14.25 -1.58 -9.82
CA ILE A 254 -13.06 -0.79 -9.51
C ILE A 254 -13.21 0.64 -10.04
N TYR A 255 -13.60 0.76 -11.31
CA TYR A 255 -13.81 2.07 -11.93
C TYR A 255 -14.85 2.93 -11.20
N GLN A 256 -16.01 2.36 -10.88
CA GLN A 256 -17.08 3.10 -10.20
C GLN A 256 -16.67 3.57 -8.82
N LYS A 257 -16.04 2.70 -8.03
CA LYS A 257 -15.60 3.04 -6.66
C LYS A 257 -14.50 4.08 -6.65
N LEU A 258 -13.50 3.90 -7.47
CA LEU A 258 -12.37 4.85 -7.54
C LEU A 258 -12.83 6.20 -8.11
N SER A 259 -13.71 6.21 -9.13
CA SER A 259 -14.29 7.43 -9.67
C SER A 259 -15.07 8.21 -8.62
N ARG A 260 -15.91 7.51 -7.84
CA ARG A 260 -16.66 8.13 -6.74
C ARG A 260 -15.73 8.84 -5.75
N TRP A 261 -14.71 8.17 -5.28
CA TRP A 261 -13.80 8.73 -4.29
C TRP A 261 -12.88 9.80 -4.88
N GLY A 262 -12.44 9.67 -6.12
CA GLY A 262 -11.70 10.71 -6.83
C GLY A 262 -12.52 12.01 -6.92
N GLN A 263 -13.75 11.92 -7.39
CA GLN A 263 -14.66 13.07 -7.49
C GLN A 263 -14.97 13.72 -6.13
N TYR A 264 -15.10 12.90 -5.08
CA TYR A 264 -15.32 13.40 -3.73
C TYR A 264 -14.12 14.16 -3.19
N LEU A 265 -12.93 13.55 -3.28
CA LEU A 265 -11.70 14.09 -2.71
C LEU A 265 -11.11 15.23 -3.52
N LYS A 266 -11.22 15.18 -4.86
CA LYS A 266 -10.56 16.10 -5.81
C LYS A 266 -9.04 16.23 -5.56
N LYS A 267 -8.44 15.16 -5.08
CA LYS A 267 -7.03 15.00 -4.79
C LYS A 267 -6.48 13.79 -5.54
N PRO A 268 -5.15 13.66 -5.70
CA PRO A 268 -4.60 12.47 -6.33
C PRO A 268 -4.95 11.22 -5.52
N ILE A 269 -5.41 10.19 -6.22
CA ILE A 269 -5.70 8.88 -5.66
C ILE A 269 -4.81 7.82 -6.31
N LEU A 270 -4.54 6.78 -5.55
CA LEU A 270 -3.75 5.62 -5.97
C LEU A 270 -4.55 4.35 -5.70
N LEU A 271 -4.73 3.51 -6.71
CA LEU A 271 -5.14 2.13 -6.50
C LEU A 271 -3.92 1.35 -6.02
N ALA A 272 -3.70 1.34 -4.71
CA ALA A 272 -2.50 0.83 -4.08
C ALA A 272 -2.50 -0.68 -3.87
N ASP A 273 -3.63 -1.34 -4.10
CA ASP A 273 -3.76 -2.79 -3.99
C ASP A 273 -4.97 -3.29 -4.76
N SER A 274 -4.74 -4.09 -5.78
CA SER A 274 -5.78 -4.77 -6.56
C SER A 274 -5.19 -5.94 -7.33
N MET A 275 -6.05 -6.87 -7.68
CA MET A 275 -5.68 -8.06 -8.45
C MET A 275 -6.32 -8.04 -9.82
N ILE A 276 -5.68 -8.79 -10.73
CA ILE A 276 -6.30 -9.18 -11.98
C ILE A 276 -7.28 -10.32 -11.67
N ASN A 277 -8.60 -10.04 -11.78
CA ASN A 277 -9.62 -11.05 -11.49
C ASN A 277 -10.86 -10.87 -12.38
N LYS A 278 -11.34 -11.98 -12.92
CA LYS A 278 -12.52 -12.03 -13.79
C LYS A 278 -13.85 -11.96 -13.03
N GLU A 279 -13.87 -12.45 -11.80
CA GLU A 279 -15.09 -12.60 -11.02
C GLU A 279 -14.97 -11.79 -9.73
N GLY A 280 -15.95 -10.98 -9.41
CA GLY A 280 -15.95 -10.16 -8.19
C GLY A 280 -15.58 -11.00 -6.96
N PHE A 281 -14.46 -10.67 -6.31
CA PHE A 281 -13.79 -11.60 -5.44
C PHE A 281 -13.51 -11.05 -4.03
N HIS A 282 -13.75 -11.92 -3.06
CA HIS A 282 -13.18 -11.87 -1.71
C HIS A 282 -12.33 -13.14 -1.51
N GLY A 283 -11.00 -13.06 -1.62
CA GLY A 283 -10.06 -14.14 -1.37
C GLY A 283 -9.15 -14.44 -2.58
N TRP A 284 -8.23 -15.35 -2.39
CA TRP A 284 -7.31 -15.79 -3.45
C TRP A 284 -8.05 -16.64 -4.47
N PRO A 285 -8.01 -16.30 -5.77
CA PRO A 285 -8.64 -17.13 -6.77
C PRO A 285 -8.06 -18.55 -6.68
N PRO A 286 -8.88 -19.59 -6.85
CA PRO A 286 -8.36 -20.93 -7.12
C PRO A 286 -7.41 -20.86 -8.31
N GLU A 287 -6.57 -21.87 -8.51
CA GLU A 287 -5.72 -21.96 -9.70
C GLU A 287 -6.63 -21.85 -10.94
N GLN A 288 -6.61 -20.67 -11.55
CA GLN A 288 -7.47 -20.35 -12.69
C GLN A 288 -6.65 -20.32 -13.96
N ASP A 289 -7.36 -20.55 -15.05
CA ASP A 289 -6.88 -20.22 -16.38
C ASP A 289 -6.46 -18.74 -16.43
N ARG A 290 -5.15 -18.50 -16.48
CA ARG A 290 -4.54 -17.18 -16.50
C ARG A 290 -4.33 -16.63 -17.92
N THR A 291 -4.89 -17.29 -18.94
CA THR A 291 -4.69 -16.95 -20.36
C THR A 291 -5.22 -15.57 -20.76
N GLN A 292 -5.98 -14.90 -19.86
CA GLN A 292 -6.55 -13.57 -20.09
C GLN A 292 -6.05 -12.52 -19.10
N ASP A 293 -5.04 -12.83 -18.29
CA ASP A 293 -4.56 -11.91 -17.26
C ASP A 293 -4.02 -10.61 -17.85
N ASP A 294 -3.31 -10.67 -18.96
CA ASP A 294 -2.77 -9.53 -19.69
C ASP A 294 -3.89 -8.62 -20.23
N VAL A 295 -4.93 -9.21 -20.77
CA VAL A 295 -6.11 -8.48 -21.27
C VAL A 295 -6.79 -7.74 -20.13
N GLN A 296 -6.99 -8.40 -19.00
CA GLN A 296 -7.65 -7.81 -17.84
C GLN A 296 -6.81 -6.72 -17.16
N TYR A 297 -5.52 -6.93 -17.05
CA TYR A 297 -4.61 -5.90 -16.60
C TYR A 297 -4.71 -4.65 -17.48
N GLY A 298 -4.71 -4.84 -18.80
CA GLY A 298 -4.89 -3.77 -19.76
C GLY A 298 -6.24 -3.05 -19.62
N GLU A 299 -7.33 -3.77 -19.36
CA GLU A 299 -8.66 -3.18 -19.13
C GLU A 299 -8.72 -2.37 -17.83
N ILE A 300 -8.14 -2.85 -16.73
CA ILE A 300 -8.02 -2.10 -15.48
C ILE A 300 -7.23 -0.82 -15.72
N MET A 301 -6.09 -0.89 -16.37
CA MET A 301 -5.26 0.27 -16.67
C MET A 301 -6.01 1.31 -17.51
N LYS A 302 -6.72 0.90 -18.54
CA LYS A 302 -7.56 1.80 -19.36
C LYS A 302 -8.67 2.45 -18.52
N ALA A 303 -9.33 1.69 -17.65
CA ALA A 303 -10.38 2.23 -16.79
C ALA A 303 -9.84 3.27 -15.80
N LEU A 304 -8.74 2.98 -15.13
CA LEU A 304 -8.12 3.89 -14.17
C LEU A 304 -7.63 5.19 -14.83
N ARG A 305 -7.08 5.11 -16.02
CA ARG A 305 -6.64 6.31 -16.77
C ARG A 305 -7.77 7.23 -17.23
N ARG A 306 -9.02 6.79 -17.16
CA ARG A 306 -10.20 7.62 -17.38
C ARG A 306 -10.62 8.41 -16.13
N ILE A 307 -10.03 8.11 -14.96
CA ILE A 307 -10.29 8.81 -13.70
C ILE A 307 -9.24 9.91 -13.55
N PRO A 308 -9.63 11.20 -13.63
CA PRO A 308 -8.66 12.30 -13.59
C PRO A 308 -7.78 12.32 -12.34
N GLU A 309 -8.31 11.89 -11.22
CA GLU A 309 -7.63 11.87 -9.94
C GLU A 309 -6.68 10.66 -9.79
N CYS A 310 -6.88 9.57 -10.57
CA CYS A 310 -6.10 8.36 -10.41
C CYS A 310 -4.73 8.49 -11.06
N MET A 311 -3.68 8.39 -10.25
CA MET A 311 -2.30 8.55 -10.68
C MET A 311 -1.49 7.26 -10.67
N GLY A 312 -2.11 6.11 -10.36
CA GLY A 312 -1.36 4.85 -10.35
C GLY A 312 -2.19 3.62 -10.04
N PHE A 313 -1.57 2.48 -10.33
CA PHE A 313 -2.04 1.15 -10.01
C PHE A 313 -0.88 0.30 -9.49
N HIS A 314 -1.03 -0.27 -8.29
CA HIS A 314 -0.10 -1.23 -7.71
C HIS A 314 -0.77 -2.61 -7.65
N LEU A 315 -0.16 -3.56 -8.33
CA LEU A 315 -0.64 -4.94 -8.40
C LEU A 315 -0.48 -5.63 -7.06
N CYS A 316 -1.58 -6.16 -6.52
CA CYS A 316 -1.55 -7.10 -5.41
C CYS A 316 -1.18 -8.48 -5.94
N GLY A 317 0.09 -8.78 -6.00
CA GLY A 317 0.57 -10.08 -6.45
C GLY A 317 1.91 -10.34 -5.79
N ALA A 318 2.20 -11.57 -5.48
CA ALA A 318 3.54 -11.90 -5.06
C ALA A 318 4.49 -11.83 -6.26
N TYR A 319 5.68 -11.33 -6.05
CA TYR A 319 6.75 -11.45 -7.03
C TYR A 319 7.05 -12.94 -7.31
N ILE A 320 7.13 -13.74 -6.24
CA ILE A 320 7.26 -15.20 -6.31
C ILE A 320 6.01 -15.85 -5.70
N LYS A 321 5.35 -16.72 -6.44
CA LYS A 321 4.24 -17.53 -5.94
C LYS A 321 4.69 -18.39 -4.77
N ASN A 322 3.87 -18.48 -3.72
CA ASN A 322 4.12 -19.35 -2.58
C ASN A 322 2.80 -19.93 -2.02
N ASN A 323 2.90 -20.77 -0.99
CA ASN A 323 1.72 -21.41 -0.41
C ASN A 323 0.74 -20.42 0.25
N ALA A 324 1.25 -19.30 0.76
CA ALA A 324 0.44 -18.25 1.35
C ALA A 324 -0.13 -17.30 0.29
N ARG A 325 0.61 -17.09 -0.81
CA ARG A 325 0.21 -16.24 -1.92
C ARG A 325 0.15 -17.08 -3.19
N ARG A 326 -1.05 -17.51 -3.55
CA ARG A 326 -1.30 -18.41 -4.69
C ARG A 326 -1.13 -17.73 -6.05
N TYR A 327 -1.08 -16.40 -6.08
CA TYR A 327 -0.80 -15.61 -7.26
C TYR A 327 0.63 -15.06 -7.20
N GLY A 328 1.41 -15.23 -8.25
CA GLY A 328 2.76 -14.70 -8.36
C GLY A 328 3.18 -14.55 -9.81
N LEU A 329 4.10 -13.63 -10.08
CA LEU A 329 4.66 -13.42 -11.41
C LEU A 329 5.70 -14.49 -11.76
N LEU A 330 6.43 -14.94 -10.77
CA LEU A 330 7.33 -16.09 -10.87
C LEU A 330 6.72 -17.31 -10.17
N ASP A 331 7.14 -18.49 -10.61
CA ASP A 331 6.78 -19.75 -9.96
C ASP A 331 7.52 -19.93 -8.60
N PRO A 332 7.16 -20.97 -7.81
CA PRO A 332 7.85 -21.22 -6.54
C PRO A 332 9.35 -21.57 -6.66
N GLN A 333 9.83 -21.85 -7.87
CA GLN A 333 11.23 -22.13 -8.19
C GLN A 333 11.98 -20.89 -8.68
N ASP A 334 11.34 -19.72 -8.65
CA ASP A 334 11.94 -18.45 -9.06
C ASP A 334 12.28 -18.40 -10.57
N ASN A 335 11.35 -18.95 -11.39
CA ASN A 335 11.45 -18.92 -12.85
C ASN A 335 10.33 -18.08 -13.47
#